data_2f6672859e9886caecfe20de4c7fd90f
#
_entry.id   2f6672859e9886caecfe20de4c7fd90f
#
_cell.length_a   1.000
_cell.length_b   1.000
_cell.length_c   1.000
_cell.angle_alpha   90.00
_cell.angle_beta   90.00
_cell.angle_gamma   90.00
#
_symmetry.space_group_name_H-M   'P 1'
#
loop_
_entity.id
_entity.type
_entity.pdbx_description
1 polymer ?
#
loop_
_entity_poly.entity_id
_entity_poly.type
_entity_poly.pdbx_seq_one_letter_code
_entity_poly.pdbx_strand_id
1 'polypeptide(L)'
;MMHWNVTYNDPNRWKEVHAICGPKWPWMDAMRQTLKGRPLGSPKLDLVGLEGLGDLQSMRDDLTHRTPVNFQRTQGGVMAFTKVRLEVYAIPIRRQELELLRIEPSETSATLATLTLEFKREGHSVRILMEGTKSMVNRMESWFRLGLQDKTSD
;
A
#
# COMPACT_ATOMS: atom_id res chain seq x y z
N MET A 1 2.11 -4.37 -16.33
CA MET A 1 2.29 -5.09 -15.06
C MET A 1 1.94 -4.20 -13.88
N MET A 2 1.26 -4.74 -12.89
CA MET A 2 0.74 -3.98 -11.76
C MET A 2 1.42 -4.31 -10.43
N HIS A 3 2.11 -5.44 -10.35
CA HIS A 3 2.83 -5.88 -9.16
C HIS A 3 4.14 -6.55 -9.56
N TRP A 4 5.12 -6.51 -8.65
CA TRP A 4 6.45 -7.05 -8.88
C TRP A 4 6.88 -7.91 -7.70
N ASN A 5 7.44 -9.08 -8.01
CA ASN A 5 8.10 -9.91 -6.99
C ASN A 5 9.45 -9.28 -6.66
N VAL A 6 9.60 -8.78 -5.44
CA VAL A 6 10.82 -8.11 -4.98
C VAL A 6 11.53 -8.89 -3.89
N THR A 7 11.24 -10.16 -3.74
CA THR A 7 11.88 -11.05 -2.75
C THR A 7 13.39 -11.07 -2.92
N TYR A 8 13.83 -11.14 -4.18
CA TYR A 8 15.24 -11.10 -4.52
C TYR A 8 15.58 -9.66 -4.91
N ASN A 9 16.70 -9.17 -4.41
CA ASN A 9 17.09 -7.78 -4.61
C ASN A 9 17.61 -7.56 -6.05
N ASP A 10 16.69 -7.56 -7.01
CA ASP A 10 17.00 -7.32 -8.42
C ASP A 10 16.87 -5.82 -8.73
N PRO A 11 17.99 -5.14 -9.07
CA PRO A 11 17.94 -3.72 -9.36
C PRO A 11 17.00 -3.34 -10.51
N ASN A 12 16.82 -4.21 -11.48
CA ASN A 12 15.95 -3.94 -12.63
C ASN A 12 14.48 -3.88 -12.22
N ARG A 13 14.06 -4.77 -11.31
CA ARG A 13 12.69 -4.76 -10.80
C ARG A 13 12.41 -3.51 -9.99
N TRP A 14 13.35 -3.14 -9.12
CA TRP A 14 13.22 -1.91 -8.34
C TRP A 14 13.16 -0.67 -9.23
N LYS A 15 13.92 -0.67 -10.33
CA LYS A 15 13.89 0.41 -11.29
C LYS A 15 12.51 0.56 -11.92
N GLU A 16 11.89 -0.54 -12.30
CA GLU A 16 10.54 -0.54 -12.85
C GLU A 16 9.50 -0.04 -11.84
N VAL A 17 9.59 -0.50 -10.60
CA VAL A 17 8.69 -0.08 -9.53
C VAL A 17 8.81 1.42 -9.29
N HIS A 18 10.03 1.92 -9.16
CA HIS A 18 10.27 3.34 -8.92
C HIS A 18 9.94 4.23 -10.13
N ALA A 19 9.96 3.68 -11.32
CA ALA A 19 9.51 4.41 -12.51
C ALA A 19 8.02 4.75 -12.43
N ILE A 20 7.25 3.96 -11.69
CA ILE A 20 5.82 4.20 -11.50
C ILE A 20 5.55 5.14 -10.33
N CYS A 21 6.02 4.82 -9.14
CA CYS A 21 5.67 5.58 -7.92
C CYS A 21 6.70 6.64 -7.53
N GLY A 22 7.74 6.82 -8.34
CA GLY A 22 8.80 7.77 -8.05
C GLY A 22 9.92 7.18 -7.19
N PRO A 23 11.07 7.88 -7.12
CA PRO A 23 12.22 7.38 -6.37
C PRO A 23 11.98 7.43 -4.87
N LYS A 24 12.83 6.74 -4.14
CA LYS A 24 12.85 6.81 -2.67
C LYS A 24 13.22 8.23 -2.24
N TRP A 25 12.70 8.62 -1.09
CA TRP A 25 13.14 9.84 -0.45
C TRP A 25 14.58 9.69 0.03
N PRO A 26 15.46 10.70 -0.16
CA PRO A 26 16.76 10.72 0.48
C PRO A 26 16.61 10.60 1.99
N TRP A 27 17.55 9.94 2.66
CA TRP A 27 17.38 9.64 4.08
C TRP A 27 17.23 10.90 4.96
N MET A 28 17.86 12.01 4.59
CA MET A 28 17.70 13.27 5.33
C MET A 28 16.29 13.81 5.23
N ASP A 29 15.69 13.73 4.03
CA ASP A 29 14.32 14.16 3.82
C ASP A 29 13.35 13.21 4.51
N ALA A 30 13.66 11.92 4.52
CA ALA A 30 12.88 10.93 5.25
C ALA A 30 12.86 11.25 6.74
N MET A 31 13.99 11.61 7.32
CA MET A 31 14.07 12.03 8.72
C MET A 31 13.25 13.28 8.98
N ARG A 32 13.31 14.27 8.10
CA ARG A 32 12.50 15.49 8.23
C ARG A 32 11.01 15.18 8.23
N GLN A 33 10.58 14.30 7.33
CA GLN A 33 9.17 13.89 7.24
C GLN A 33 8.73 13.21 8.54
N THR A 34 9.55 12.34 9.08
CA THR A 34 9.26 11.67 10.35
C THR A 34 9.13 12.67 11.49
N LEU A 35 10.04 13.65 11.57
CA LEU A 35 9.99 14.68 12.59
C LEU A 35 8.76 15.58 12.48
N LYS A 36 8.22 15.75 11.27
CA LYS A 36 6.99 16.50 11.03
C LYS A 36 5.72 15.67 11.28
N GLY A 37 5.85 14.45 11.78
CA GLY A 37 4.72 13.57 11.99
C GLY A 37 4.21 12.88 10.72
N ARG A 38 5.03 12.82 9.68
CA ARG A 38 4.69 12.19 8.39
C ARG A 38 5.69 11.09 8.05
N PRO A 39 5.73 10.00 8.82
CA PRO A 39 6.69 8.92 8.56
C PRO A 39 6.46 8.31 7.19
N LEU A 40 7.54 7.87 6.53
CA LEU A 40 7.46 7.27 5.21
C LEU A 40 6.84 5.87 5.23
N GLY A 41 7.06 5.12 6.31
CA GLY A 41 6.46 3.80 6.49
C GLY A 41 5.11 3.87 7.19
N SER A 42 4.16 3.07 6.73
CA SER A 42 2.84 2.99 7.32
C SER A 42 2.76 1.96 8.44
N PRO A 43 1.70 1.98 9.25
CA PRO A 43 1.34 0.82 10.04
C PRO A 43 1.10 -0.40 9.17
N LYS A 44 1.00 -1.58 9.78
CA LYS A 44 0.66 -2.82 9.09
C LYS A 44 -0.78 -3.19 9.39
N LEU A 45 -1.49 -3.66 8.38
CA LEU A 45 -2.82 -4.24 8.52
C LEU A 45 -2.80 -5.64 7.91
N ASP A 46 -3.82 -6.43 8.20
CA ASP A 46 -3.99 -7.73 7.56
C ASP A 46 -4.59 -7.56 6.17
N LEU A 47 -3.99 -8.19 5.18
CA LEU A 47 -4.53 -8.22 3.84
C LEU A 47 -5.64 -9.26 3.78
N VAL A 48 -6.86 -8.81 3.47
CA VAL A 48 -8.02 -9.72 3.39
C VAL A 48 -8.52 -9.91 1.97
N GLY A 49 -8.10 -9.10 1.04
CA GLY A 49 -8.48 -9.27 -0.35
C GLY A 49 -7.66 -8.44 -1.30
N LEU A 50 -7.50 -8.95 -2.51
CA LEU A 50 -6.89 -8.24 -3.64
C LEU A 50 -7.78 -8.45 -4.85
N GLU A 51 -8.08 -7.38 -5.57
CA GLU A 51 -8.86 -7.47 -6.80
C GLU A 51 -8.12 -6.74 -7.91
N GLY A 52 -8.13 -7.32 -9.11
CA GLY A 52 -7.51 -6.71 -10.27
C GLY A 52 -6.02 -6.97 -10.45
N LEU A 53 -5.44 -7.92 -9.71
CA LEU A 53 -4.01 -8.23 -9.78
C LEU A 53 -3.69 -9.62 -10.34
N GLY A 54 -4.65 -10.24 -11.04
CA GLY A 54 -4.42 -11.48 -11.75
C GLY A 54 -3.85 -12.61 -10.88
N ASP A 55 -2.66 -13.09 -11.22
CA ASP A 55 -2.04 -14.22 -10.53
C ASP A 55 -1.79 -13.96 -9.04
N LEU A 56 -1.45 -12.74 -8.67
CA LEU A 56 -1.23 -12.40 -7.26
C LEU A 56 -2.52 -12.52 -6.47
N GLN A 57 -3.63 -12.11 -7.04
CA GLN A 57 -4.95 -12.28 -6.42
C GLN A 57 -5.26 -13.75 -6.19
N SER A 58 -5.05 -14.59 -7.19
CA SER A 58 -5.29 -16.03 -7.07
C SER A 58 -4.42 -16.67 -6.00
N MET A 59 -3.14 -16.34 -5.97
CA MET A 59 -2.22 -16.83 -4.94
C MET A 59 -2.65 -16.39 -3.54
N ARG A 60 -3.15 -15.16 -3.40
CA ARG A 60 -3.64 -14.66 -2.12
C ARG A 60 -4.90 -15.37 -1.68
N ASP A 61 -5.83 -15.62 -2.61
CA ASP A 61 -7.11 -16.26 -2.31
C ASP A 61 -6.93 -17.72 -1.89
N ASP A 62 -5.86 -18.37 -2.35
CA ASP A 62 -5.53 -19.73 -1.97
C ASP A 62 -4.95 -19.86 -0.55
N LEU A 63 -4.60 -18.76 0.10
CA LEU A 63 -4.01 -18.78 1.43
C LEU A 63 -5.08 -18.90 2.50
N THR A 64 -4.79 -19.76 3.50
CA THR A 64 -5.64 -19.91 4.68
C THR A 64 -5.25 -18.95 5.79
N HIS A 65 -4.08 -18.31 5.68
CA HIS A 65 -3.56 -17.40 6.68
C HIS A 65 -3.66 -15.96 6.22
N ARG A 66 -3.89 -15.06 7.18
CA ARG A 66 -3.81 -13.65 6.92
C ARG A 66 -2.34 -13.25 6.70
N THR A 67 -2.12 -12.35 5.78
CA THR A 67 -0.79 -11.83 5.50
C THR A 67 -0.77 -10.33 5.74
N PRO A 68 0.33 -9.78 6.26
CA PRO A 68 0.39 -8.34 6.49
C PRO A 68 0.57 -7.57 5.19
N VAL A 69 0.04 -6.35 5.17
CA VAL A 69 0.30 -5.37 4.14
C VAL A 69 0.72 -4.07 4.80
N ASN A 70 1.72 -3.43 4.25
CA ASN A 70 2.16 -2.11 4.68
C ASN A 70 2.55 -1.29 3.46
N PHE A 71 2.70 0.00 3.65
CA PHE A 71 3.00 0.93 2.57
C PHE A 71 4.22 1.76 2.90
N GLN A 72 4.90 2.22 1.87
CA GLN A 72 6.00 3.15 2.00
C GLN A 72 5.79 4.29 1.01
N ARG A 73 5.89 5.53 1.49
CA ARG A 73 5.79 6.70 0.62
C ARG A 73 7.05 6.84 -0.21
N THR A 74 6.84 7.23 -1.46
CA THR A 74 7.88 7.58 -2.40
C THR A 74 7.64 9.02 -2.87
N GLN A 75 8.54 9.56 -3.69
CA GLN A 75 8.39 10.94 -4.14
C GLN A 75 7.17 11.16 -5.03
N GLY A 76 6.70 10.13 -5.73
CA GLY A 76 5.55 10.24 -6.64
C GLY A 76 4.30 9.51 -6.18
N GLY A 77 4.33 8.83 -5.03
CA GLY A 77 3.19 8.06 -4.57
C GLY A 77 3.50 7.17 -3.39
N VAL A 78 3.07 5.92 -3.47
CA VAL A 78 3.32 4.91 -2.44
C VAL A 78 3.63 3.56 -3.07
N MET A 79 4.32 2.70 -2.33
CA MET A 79 4.46 1.29 -2.64
C MET A 79 3.74 0.48 -1.58
N ALA A 80 2.86 -0.42 -1.99
CA ALA A 80 2.29 -1.42 -1.10
C ALA A 80 3.21 -2.63 -1.09
N PHE A 81 3.47 -3.18 0.09
CA PHE A 81 4.24 -4.41 0.25
C PHE A 81 3.36 -5.45 0.91
N THR A 82 3.33 -6.63 0.32
CA THR A 82 2.66 -7.77 0.91
C THR A 82 3.48 -9.04 0.68
N LYS A 83 3.36 -9.97 1.62
CA LYS A 83 4.06 -11.25 1.53
C LYS A 83 3.04 -12.33 1.18
N VAL A 84 3.28 -13.04 0.10
CA VAL A 84 2.43 -14.15 -0.35
C VAL A 84 3.32 -15.35 -0.60
N ARG A 85 3.06 -16.46 0.07
CA ARG A 85 3.83 -17.71 -0.08
C ARG A 85 5.34 -17.53 0.08
N LEU A 86 5.78 -16.84 1.10
CA LEU A 86 7.21 -16.59 1.37
C LEU A 86 7.88 -15.62 0.39
N GLU A 87 7.14 -15.04 -0.53
CA GLU A 87 7.67 -14.04 -1.45
C GLU A 87 7.05 -12.67 -1.19
N VAL A 88 7.85 -11.63 -1.35
CA VAL A 88 7.43 -10.25 -1.13
C VAL A 88 7.11 -9.61 -2.48
N TYR A 89 5.94 -8.99 -2.54
CA TYR A 89 5.48 -8.29 -3.74
C TYR A 89 5.35 -6.80 -3.45
N ALA A 90 5.75 -5.99 -4.42
CA ALA A 90 5.56 -4.55 -4.39
C ALA A 90 4.49 -4.16 -5.40
N ILE A 91 3.58 -3.30 -4.96
CA ILE A 91 2.52 -2.74 -5.81
C ILE A 91 2.72 -1.22 -5.80
N PRO A 92 3.36 -0.65 -6.83
CA PRO A 92 3.54 0.79 -6.89
C PRO A 92 2.25 1.50 -7.30
N ILE A 93 1.98 2.63 -6.65
CA ILE A 93 0.79 3.44 -6.89
C ILE A 93 1.21 4.90 -7.03
N ARG A 94 0.85 5.54 -8.15
CA ARG A 94 1.04 6.97 -8.30
C ARG A 94 0.00 7.71 -7.48
N ARG A 95 0.38 8.87 -6.96
CA ARG A 95 -0.54 9.71 -6.16
C ARG A 95 -1.84 9.99 -6.91
N GLN A 96 -1.75 10.33 -8.19
CA GLN A 96 -2.93 10.66 -9.00
C GLN A 96 -3.78 9.47 -9.41
N GLU A 97 -3.29 8.24 -9.22
CA GLU A 97 -4.04 7.03 -9.54
C GLU A 97 -5.01 6.63 -8.41
N LEU A 98 -4.78 7.14 -7.21
CA LEU A 98 -5.60 6.79 -6.05
C LEU A 98 -7.02 7.36 -6.23
N GLU A 99 -8.02 6.46 -6.25
CA GLU A 99 -9.42 6.81 -6.49
C GLU A 99 -10.23 6.79 -5.21
N LEU A 100 -9.98 5.83 -4.33
CA LEU A 100 -10.83 5.57 -3.17
C LEU A 100 -10.02 5.13 -1.98
N LEU A 101 -10.35 5.67 -0.84
CA LEU A 101 -9.86 5.24 0.46
C LEU A 101 -11.04 5.27 1.41
N ARG A 102 -11.57 4.11 1.81
CA ARG A 102 -12.81 4.03 2.57
C ARG A 102 -12.71 3.06 3.72
N ILE A 103 -13.19 3.48 4.89
CA ILE A 103 -13.29 2.64 6.07
C ILE A 103 -14.73 2.15 6.22
N GLU A 104 -14.88 0.86 6.45
CA GLU A 104 -16.19 0.23 6.70
C GLU A 104 -16.08 -0.71 7.89
N PRO A 105 -17.20 -0.99 8.59
CA PRO A 105 -17.19 -2.03 9.60
C PRO A 105 -16.83 -3.38 8.99
N SER A 106 -16.09 -4.22 9.72
CA SER A 106 -15.79 -5.56 9.26
C SER A 106 -17.04 -6.41 9.24
N GLU A 107 -17.21 -7.22 8.19
CA GLU A 107 -18.32 -8.16 8.09
C GLU A 107 -18.17 -9.35 9.02
N THR A 108 -16.95 -9.63 9.47
CA THR A 108 -16.64 -10.84 10.24
C THR A 108 -16.50 -10.59 11.74
N SER A 109 -16.32 -9.34 12.17
CA SER A 109 -16.09 -9.03 13.58
C SER A 109 -16.52 -7.60 13.89
N ALA A 110 -17.23 -7.42 15.02
CA ALA A 110 -17.67 -6.11 15.48
C ALA A 110 -16.52 -5.24 16.00
N THR A 111 -15.38 -5.84 16.33
CA THR A 111 -14.21 -5.11 16.86
C THR A 111 -13.22 -4.68 15.79
N LEU A 112 -13.42 -5.12 14.55
CA LEU A 112 -12.52 -4.85 13.45
C LEU A 112 -13.17 -3.91 12.44
N ALA A 113 -12.34 -3.29 11.61
CA ALA A 113 -12.78 -2.46 10.50
C ALA A 113 -11.99 -2.85 9.25
N THR A 114 -12.57 -2.57 8.09
CA THR A 114 -11.95 -2.83 6.80
C THR A 114 -11.60 -1.50 6.14
N LEU A 115 -10.38 -1.39 5.64
CA LEU A 115 -9.95 -0.26 4.83
C LEU A 115 -9.82 -0.74 3.40
N THR A 116 -10.55 -0.10 2.49
CA THR A 116 -10.47 -0.38 1.07
C THR A 116 -9.72 0.75 0.39
N LEU A 117 -8.67 0.38 -0.33
CA LEU A 117 -7.92 1.28 -1.20
C LEU A 117 -8.15 0.85 -2.64
N GLU A 118 -8.53 1.79 -3.49
CA GLU A 118 -8.70 1.53 -4.92
C GLU A 118 -7.86 2.52 -5.73
N PHE A 119 -7.17 2.01 -6.73
CA PHE A 119 -6.46 2.85 -7.68
C PHE A 119 -6.71 2.37 -9.11
N LYS A 120 -6.52 3.27 -10.06
CA LYS A 120 -6.69 2.97 -11.47
C LYS A 120 -5.45 3.33 -12.26
N ARG A 121 -5.09 2.43 -13.17
CA ARG A 121 -4.00 2.65 -14.13
C ARG A 121 -4.46 2.20 -15.50
N GLU A 122 -4.47 3.12 -16.46
CA GLU A 122 -4.86 2.84 -17.84
C GLU A 122 -6.22 2.16 -17.95
N GLY A 123 -7.19 2.61 -17.14
CA GLY A 123 -8.53 2.04 -17.11
C GLY A 123 -8.66 0.75 -16.30
N HIS A 124 -7.55 0.20 -15.81
CA HIS A 124 -7.58 -1.01 -14.98
C HIS A 124 -7.70 -0.64 -13.51
N SER A 125 -8.70 -1.19 -12.85
CA SER A 125 -8.99 -0.92 -11.44
C SER A 125 -8.41 -2.01 -10.55
N VAL A 126 -7.74 -1.59 -9.47
CA VAL A 126 -7.17 -2.50 -8.47
C VAL A 126 -7.68 -2.09 -7.10
N ARG A 127 -8.10 -3.07 -6.31
CA ARG A 127 -8.52 -2.88 -4.93
C ARG A 127 -7.65 -3.68 -3.98
N ILE A 128 -7.27 -3.05 -2.90
CA ILE A 128 -6.55 -3.69 -1.79
C ILE A 128 -7.46 -3.56 -0.57
N LEU A 129 -7.89 -4.69 -0.04
CA LEU A 129 -8.77 -4.74 1.13
C LEU A 129 -7.97 -5.18 2.34
N MET A 130 -8.02 -4.37 3.39
CA MET A 130 -7.21 -4.54 4.59
C MET A 130 -8.10 -4.53 5.82
N GLU A 131 -7.71 -5.27 6.85
CA GLU A 131 -8.48 -5.36 8.09
C GLU A 131 -7.57 -5.18 9.30
N GLY A 132 -8.10 -4.56 10.33
CA GLY A 132 -7.43 -4.39 11.60
C GLY A 132 -8.39 -3.82 12.63
N THR A 133 -7.87 -3.52 13.83
CA THR A 133 -8.68 -2.83 14.83
C THR A 133 -9.06 -1.44 14.29
N LYS A 134 -10.15 -0.88 14.78
CA LYS A 134 -10.60 0.45 14.37
C LYS A 134 -9.50 1.49 14.55
N SER A 135 -8.75 1.41 15.63
CA SER A 135 -7.62 2.31 15.88
C SER A 135 -6.54 2.19 14.81
N MET A 136 -6.14 0.96 14.46
CA MET A 136 -5.10 0.72 13.47
C MET A 136 -5.55 1.16 12.06
N VAL A 137 -6.80 0.89 11.71
CA VAL A 137 -7.36 1.29 10.42
C VAL A 137 -7.42 2.81 10.31
N ASN A 138 -7.83 3.50 11.38
CA ASN A 138 -7.84 4.95 11.41
C ASN A 138 -6.44 5.54 11.28
N ARG A 139 -5.44 4.92 11.90
CA ARG A 139 -4.04 5.35 11.78
C ARG A 139 -3.54 5.19 10.35
N MET A 140 -3.89 4.09 9.69
CA MET A 140 -3.52 3.86 8.29
C MET A 140 -4.16 4.92 7.38
N GLU A 141 -5.46 5.19 7.56
CA GLU A 141 -6.14 6.22 6.78
C GLU A 141 -5.48 7.58 6.98
N SER A 142 -5.18 7.95 8.23
CA SER A 142 -4.50 9.21 8.53
C SER A 142 -3.14 9.30 7.87
N TRP A 143 -2.40 8.19 7.86
CA TRP A 143 -1.10 8.12 7.21
C TRP A 143 -1.21 8.44 5.71
N PHE A 144 -2.22 7.87 5.03
CA PHE A 144 -2.46 8.16 3.62
C PHE A 144 -2.83 9.62 3.41
N ARG A 145 -3.76 10.15 4.20
CA ARG A 145 -4.24 11.52 4.03
C ARG A 145 -3.12 12.53 4.28
N LEU A 146 -2.35 12.36 5.33
CA LEU A 146 -1.24 13.24 5.64
C LEU A 146 -0.13 13.17 4.59
N GLY A 147 0.14 11.97 4.08
CA GLY A 147 1.21 11.76 3.12
C GLY A 147 0.89 12.19 1.69
N LEU A 148 -0.37 12.03 1.27
CA LEU A 148 -0.75 12.25 -0.12
C LEU A 148 -1.46 13.56 -0.40
N GLN A 149 -2.04 14.19 0.62
CA GLN A 149 -2.73 15.47 0.44
C GLN A 149 -1.79 16.67 0.33
N ASP A 150 -0.57 16.50 0.75
CA ASP A 150 0.35 17.61 0.95
C ASP A 150 1.29 17.86 -0.22
N LYS A 151 0.79 17.72 -1.42
CA LYS A 151 1.58 17.92 -2.62
C LYS A 151 1.85 19.38 -2.97
N THR A 152 1.19 20.30 -2.27
CA THR A 152 1.31 21.74 -2.53
C THR A 152 1.91 22.51 -1.37
N SER A 153 2.10 21.89 -0.24
CA SER A 153 2.71 22.53 0.92
C SER A 153 4.20 22.28 0.91
N ASP A 154 4.88 23.12 0.33
CA ASP A 154 6.32 22.99 0.22
C ASP A 154 7.07 23.78 1.28
#